data_7a2bbf980f77dd96e2da1c5e1916bab7
#
_entry.id   7a2bbf980f77dd96e2da1c5e1916bab7
#
_cell.length_a   1.000
_cell.length_b   1.000
_cell.length_c   1.000
_cell.angle_alpha   90.00
_cell.angle_beta   90.00
_cell.angle_gamma   90.00
#
_symmetry.space_group_name_H-M   'P 1'
#
loop_
_entity.id
_entity.type
_entity.pdbx_description
1 polymer ?
#
loop_
_entity_poly.entity_id
_entity_poly.type
_entity_poly.pdbx_seq_one_letter_code
_entity_poly.pdbx_strand_id
1 'polypeptide(L)'
;TNNDDLKFDKQIKLIDDFEHNYIILVNGIFKSCDIKYEEKKKLKIVSLKSLEELSLPNNNLYYLNKALSLGGFFLEVQKDYKCKKPIIIYNYFTSDLDNKIINNSNQIKLNQNSELTLIEYNMSEKSKFFKNTFENINIEQGSLLKSITIQKNKSNGYFYKNISGIQDYNSSYQSFILSSGLKFNKIEI
;
A
#
# COMPACT_ATOMS: atom_id res chain seq x y z
N THR A 1 -23.75 -10.27 0.21
CA THR A 1 -22.42 -10.88 0.30
C THR A 1 -22.27 -11.83 -0.87
N ASN A 2 -21.51 -11.40 -1.89
CA ASN A 2 -21.30 -12.20 -3.10
C ASN A 2 -20.42 -13.41 -2.77
N ASN A 3 -20.77 -14.57 -3.37
CA ASN A 3 -20.02 -15.83 -3.24
C ASN A 3 -18.54 -15.74 -3.66
N ASP A 4 -18.14 -14.70 -4.35
CA ASP A 4 -16.77 -14.44 -4.75
C ASP A 4 -15.91 -13.96 -3.58
N ASP A 5 -16.43 -13.20 -2.63
CA ASP A 5 -15.69 -12.74 -1.45
C ASP A 5 -15.27 -13.92 -0.54
N LEU A 6 -16.06 -14.97 -0.46
CA LEU A 6 -15.76 -16.18 0.33
C LEU A 6 -14.68 -17.10 -0.28
N LYS A 7 -14.44 -17.01 -1.59
CA LYS A 7 -13.38 -17.77 -2.26
C LYS A 7 -12.00 -17.13 -2.04
N PHE A 8 -11.93 -15.81 -1.89
CA PHE A 8 -10.68 -15.07 -1.73
C PHE A 8 -10.05 -15.25 -0.35
N ASP A 9 -10.85 -15.34 0.73
CA ASP A 9 -10.30 -15.51 2.11
C ASP A 9 -9.52 -16.83 2.28
N LYS A 10 -9.76 -17.83 1.44
CA LYS A 10 -9.05 -19.13 1.50
C LYS A 10 -7.74 -19.16 0.71
N GLN A 11 -7.47 -18.17 -0.16
CA GLN A 11 -6.30 -18.18 -1.04
C GLN A 11 -5.15 -17.28 -0.56
N ILE A 12 -5.43 -16.30 0.28
CA ILE A 12 -4.39 -15.41 0.80
C ILE A 12 -3.72 -16.07 1.99
N LYS A 13 -2.56 -16.68 1.75
CA LYS A 13 -1.71 -17.21 2.83
C LYS A 13 -0.99 -16.05 3.50
N LEU A 14 -1.39 -15.74 4.72
CA LEU A 14 -0.67 -14.78 5.57
C LEU A 14 0.66 -15.37 6.02
N ILE A 15 1.62 -14.51 6.31
CA ILE A 15 2.91 -14.91 6.90
C ILE A 15 2.66 -15.26 8.37
N ASP A 16 3.07 -16.45 8.80
CA ASP A 16 2.86 -16.94 10.16
C ASP A 16 4.13 -16.84 11.03
N ASP A 17 5.27 -16.50 10.43
CA ASP A 17 6.59 -16.53 11.08
C ASP A 17 6.78 -15.46 12.17
N PHE A 18 5.98 -14.40 12.15
CA PHE A 18 6.02 -13.34 13.16
C PHE A 18 4.68 -12.59 13.30
N GLU A 19 4.48 -11.99 14.48
CA GLU A 19 3.30 -11.20 14.78
C GLU A 19 3.29 -9.88 14.00
N HIS A 20 2.19 -9.62 13.29
CA HIS A 20 2.00 -8.40 12.51
C HIS A 20 0.53 -8.03 12.41
N ASN A 21 0.28 -6.76 12.11
CA ASN A 21 -1.01 -6.26 11.65
C ASN A 21 -1.07 -6.38 10.12
N TYR A 22 -2.26 -6.33 9.52
CA TYR A 22 -2.34 -6.41 8.07
C TYR A 22 -3.43 -5.58 7.42
N ILE A 23 -3.21 -5.27 6.15
CA ILE A 23 -4.17 -4.73 5.19
C ILE A 23 -4.21 -5.68 4.01
N ILE A 24 -5.40 -6.03 3.52
CA ILE A 24 -5.58 -6.86 2.34
C ILE A 24 -6.15 -6.01 1.21
N LEU A 25 -5.43 -6.00 0.08
CA LEU A 25 -5.88 -5.44 -1.18
C LEU A 25 -6.00 -6.56 -2.21
N VAL A 26 -7.11 -6.58 -2.95
CA VAL A 26 -7.29 -7.47 -4.10
C VAL A 26 -7.47 -6.61 -5.34
N ASN A 27 -6.60 -6.78 -6.31
CA ASN A 27 -6.59 -5.98 -7.55
C ASN A 27 -6.59 -4.47 -7.28
N GLY A 28 -5.87 -4.04 -6.24
CA GLY A 28 -5.78 -2.64 -5.80
C GLY A 28 -6.94 -2.13 -4.95
N ILE A 29 -7.98 -2.96 -4.73
CA ILE A 29 -9.16 -2.57 -3.95
C ILE A 29 -9.02 -3.06 -2.52
N PHE A 30 -9.23 -2.16 -1.55
CA PHE A 30 -9.24 -2.48 -0.13
C PHE A 30 -10.35 -3.50 0.20
N LYS A 31 -10.00 -4.59 0.87
CA LYS A 31 -10.93 -5.65 1.30
C LYS A 31 -11.10 -5.69 2.80
N SER A 32 -10.02 -5.78 3.54
CA SER A 32 -10.06 -5.89 5.00
C SER A 32 -8.75 -5.42 5.63
N CYS A 33 -8.77 -5.23 6.94
CA CYS A 33 -7.57 -5.04 7.76
C CYS A 33 -7.78 -5.65 9.15
N ASP A 34 -6.70 -6.03 9.79
CA ASP A 34 -6.67 -6.42 11.19
C ASP A 34 -5.50 -5.73 11.90
N ILE A 35 -5.80 -5.07 13.00
CA ILE A 35 -4.85 -4.30 13.82
C ILE A 35 -4.86 -4.79 15.28
N LYS A 36 -5.00 -6.09 15.47
CA LYS A 36 -5.19 -6.72 16.81
C LYS A 36 -4.07 -6.43 17.81
N TYR A 37 -2.87 -6.10 17.33
CA TYR A 37 -1.73 -5.79 18.19
C TYR A 37 -1.63 -4.33 18.59
N GLU A 38 -2.51 -3.47 18.05
CA GLU A 38 -2.49 -2.03 18.24
C GLU A 38 -3.72 -1.52 19.01
N GLU A 39 -3.60 -0.33 19.55
CA GLU A 39 -4.73 0.36 20.18
C GLU A 39 -5.67 0.92 19.10
N LYS A 40 -6.91 0.43 19.04
CA LYS A 40 -7.90 0.78 18.00
C LYS A 40 -8.11 2.29 17.79
N LYS A 41 -7.95 3.10 18.84
CA LYS A 41 -8.09 4.57 18.74
C LYS A 41 -6.82 5.27 18.23
N LYS A 42 -5.70 4.56 18.17
CA LYS A 42 -4.39 5.11 17.79
C LYS A 42 -4.05 4.88 16.33
N LEU A 43 -4.79 4.01 15.67
CA LEU A 43 -4.59 3.66 14.28
C LEU A 43 -5.93 3.68 13.54
N LYS A 44 -5.97 4.38 12.42
CA LYS A 44 -7.14 4.41 11.53
C LYS A 44 -6.75 3.84 10.19
N ILE A 45 -7.46 2.80 9.75
CA ILE A 45 -7.30 2.21 8.42
C ILE A 45 -8.67 2.06 7.80
N VAL A 46 -8.86 2.68 6.65
CA VAL A 46 -10.15 2.66 5.92
C VAL A 46 -9.91 2.59 4.41
N SER A 47 -10.92 2.16 3.66
CA SER A 47 -10.90 2.26 2.21
C SER A 47 -10.81 3.72 1.76
N LEU A 48 -9.91 4.02 0.84
CA LEU A 48 -9.77 5.36 0.28
C LEU A 48 -10.86 5.58 -0.78
N LYS A 49 -11.65 6.63 -0.59
CA LYS A 49 -12.71 7.03 -1.55
C LYS A 49 -12.28 8.16 -2.47
N SER A 50 -11.40 9.04 -1.99
CA SER A 50 -10.85 10.15 -2.74
C SER A 50 -9.50 10.55 -2.14
N LEU A 51 -8.56 10.98 -2.98
CA LEU A 51 -7.27 11.52 -2.53
C LEU A 51 -7.44 12.95 -2.05
N GLU A 52 -6.86 13.25 -0.88
CA GLU A 52 -6.54 14.64 -0.52
C GLU A 52 -5.26 15.03 -1.27
N GLU A 53 -5.33 16.14 -2.00
CA GLU A 53 -4.21 16.61 -2.82
C GLU A 53 -3.22 17.39 -1.94
N LEU A 54 -2.11 16.77 -1.57
CA LEU A 54 -1.02 17.45 -0.85
C LEU A 54 0.06 17.99 -1.79
N SER A 55 0.29 17.32 -2.90
CA SER A 55 1.20 17.75 -3.97
C SER A 55 0.79 17.11 -5.30
N LEU A 56 0.93 17.84 -6.39
CA LEU A 56 0.57 17.36 -7.72
C LEU A 56 1.85 17.07 -8.50
N PRO A 57 2.24 15.81 -8.69
CA PRO A 57 3.32 15.50 -9.61
C PRO A 57 2.89 15.81 -11.03
N ASN A 58 3.75 16.48 -11.82
CA ASN A 58 3.50 16.70 -13.25
C ASN A 58 3.82 15.43 -14.04
N ASN A 59 2.91 14.47 -13.99
CA ASN A 59 3.12 13.13 -14.53
C ASN A 59 1.82 12.57 -15.12
N ASN A 60 1.86 12.15 -16.38
CA ASN A 60 0.69 11.60 -17.07
C ASN A 60 0.12 10.34 -16.42
N LEU A 61 0.97 9.48 -15.82
CA LEU A 61 0.52 8.28 -15.12
C LEU A 61 -0.18 8.63 -13.79
N TYR A 62 0.18 9.75 -13.15
CA TYR A 62 -0.56 10.28 -12.01
C TYR A 62 -1.97 10.71 -12.43
N TYR A 63 -2.11 11.48 -13.52
CA TYR A 63 -3.42 11.90 -13.99
C TYR A 63 -4.29 10.73 -14.42
N LEU A 64 -3.68 9.71 -15.05
CA LEU A 64 -4.37 8.45 -15.37
C LEU A 64 -4.84 7.74 -14.10
N ASN A 65 -3.98 7.66 -13.08
CA ASN A 65 -4.33 7.07 -11.79
C ASN A 65 -5.48 7.84 -11.15
N LYS A 66 -5.40 9.16 -11.08
CA LYS A 66 -6.43 10.02 -10.49
C LYS A 66 -7.80 9.85 -11.16
N ALA A 67 -7.82 9.73 -12.49
CA ALA A 67 -9.04 9.57 -13.26
C ALA A 67 -9.68 8.18 -13.14
N LEU A 68 -8.85 7.13 -12.98
CA LEU A 68 -9.27 5.73 -13.10
C LEU A 68 -8.99 4.90 -11.83
N SER A 69 -8.60 5.51 -10.71
CA SER A 69 -8.35 4.77 -9.47
C SER A 69 -9.63 4.13 -8.96
N LEU A 70 -9.57 2.81 -8.76
CA LEU A 70 -10.68 2.02 -8.26
C LEU A 70 -10.71 1.92 -6.73
N GLY A 71 -9.67 2.42 -6.04
CA GLY A 71 -9.57 2.35 -4.59
C GLY A 71 -8.13 2.39 -4.08
N GLY A 72 -7.96 1.83 -2.91
CA GLY A 72 -6.75 1.80 -2.12
C GLY A 72 -7.11 1.95 -0.65
N PHE A 73 -6.19 2.45 0.17
CA PHE A 73 -6.44 2.66 1.60
C PHE A 73 -5.94 4.02 2.06
N PHE A 74 -6.58 4.51 3.13
CA PHE A 74 -6.08 5.57 4.00
C PHE A 74 -5.63 4.96 5.31
N LEU A 75 -4.39 5.25 5.72
CA LEU A 75 -3.80 4.83 6.99
C LEU A 75 -3.35 6.07 7.75
N GLU A 76 -3.79 6.22 8.99
CA GLU A 76 -3.37 7.31 9.87
C GLU A 76 -2.91 6.75 11.21
N VAL A 77 -1.71 7.17 11.63
CA VAL A 77 -1.16 6.92 12.97
C VAL A 77 -1.32 8.17 13.80
N GLN A 78 -1.93 8.04 14.97
CA GLN A 78 -2.19 9.18 15.85
C GLN A 78 -0.91 9.69 16.51
N LYS A 79 -0.96 10.98 16.89
CA LYS A 79 0.12 11.66 17.59
C LYS A 79 0.65 10.86 18.80
N ASP A 80 1.98 10.90 18.97
CA ASP A 80 2.73 10.27 20.07
C ASP A 80 2.52 8.74 20.15
N TYR A 81 2.18 8.09 19.02
CA TYR A 81 1.97 6.65 18.98
C TYR A 81 3.03 5.93 18.14
N LYS A 82 3.68 4.95 18.74
CA LYS A 82 4.63 4.06 18.08
C LYS A 82 3.97 2.70 17.88
N CYS A 83 3.75 2.31 16.64
CA CYS A 83 3.16 1.01 16.32
C CYS A 83 4.04 -0.11 16.88
N LYS A 84 3.42 -1.04 17.61
CA LYS A 84 4.09 -2.14 18.33
C LYS A 84 4.57 -3.22 17.37
N LYS A 85 3.82 -3.43 16.29
CA LYS A 85 4.09 -4.45 15.27
C LYS A 85 4.04 -3.82 13.88
N PRO A 86 4.78 -4.38 12.91
CA PRO A 86 4.66 -3.92 11.52
C PRO A 86 3.25 -4.14 10.97
N ILE A 87 2.87 -3.31 9.99
CA ILE A 87 1.67 -3.54 9.19
C ILE A 87 2.12 -4.11 7.85
N ILE A 88 1.59 -5.28 7.48
CA ILE A 88 1.84 -5.87 6.16
C ILE A 88 0.66 -5.55 5.23
N ILE A 89 0.95 -4.92 4.10
CA ILE A 89 0.01 -4.76 3.01
C ILE A 89 0.14 -5.97 2.10
N TYR A 90 -0.83 -6.86 2.12
CA TYR A 90 -0.92 -7.97 1.18
C TYR A 90 -1.65 -7.50 -0.08
N ASN A 91 -0.90 -7.27 -1.14
CA ASN A 91 -1.44 -6.98 -2.46
C ASN A 91 -1.57 -8.27 -3.26
N TYR A 92 -2.79 -8.74 -3.44
CA TYR A 92 -3.08 -9.92 -4.23
C TYR A 92 -3.62 -9.55 -5.61
N PHE A 93 -3.01 -10.11 -6.66
CA PHE A 93 -3.39 -9.87 -8.06
C PHE A 93 -3.85 -11.17 -8.70
N THR A 94 -5.13 -11.20 -9.09
CA THR A 94 -5.78 -12.38 -9.68
C THR A 94 -5.47 -12.54 -11.16
N SER A 95 -5.72 -13.74 -11.70
CA SER A 95 -5.59 -14.03 -13.13
C SER A 95 -6.54 -13.21 -14.01
N ASP A 96 -7.64 -12.70 -13.46
CA ASP A 96 -8.61 -11.84 -14.18
C ASP A 96 -8.01 -10.51 -14.65
N LEU A 97 -6.81 -10.17 -14.17
CA LEU A 97 -6.10 -8.96 -14.57
C LEU A 97 -5.31 -9.11 -15.88
N ASP A 98 -5.34 -10.26 -16.51
CA ASP A 98 -4.56 -10.45 -17.74
C ASP A 98 -4.91 -9.41 -18.80
N ASN A 99 -3.88 -8.73 -19.33
CA ASN A 99 -3.95 -7.60 -20.26
C ASN A 99 -4.76 -6.38 -19.76
N LYS A 100 -4.89 -6.20 -18.43
CA LYS A 100 -5.58 -5.05 -17.84
C LYS A 100 -4.61 -4.07 -17.17
N ILE A 101 -5.15 -2.90 -16.85
CA ILE A 101 -4.47 -1.84 -16.08
C ILE A 101 -5.18 -1.72 -14.73
N ILE A 102 -4.40 -1.70 -13.65
CA ILE A 102 -4.88 -1.37 -12.32
C ILE A 102 -4.36 0.02 -11.96
N ASN A 103 -5.27 0.89 -11.55
CA ASN A 103 -4.95 2.17 -10.95
C ASN A 103 -5.43 2.14 -9.50
N ASN A 104 -4.54 2.32 -8.53
CA ASN A 104 -4.90 2.43 -7.13
C ASN A 104 -4.10 3.52 -6.43
N SER A 105 -4.68 4.09 -5.40
CA SER A 105 -4.09 5.19 -4.64
C SER A 105 -4.11 4.87 -3.15
N ASN A 106 -2.97 5.10 -2.48
CA ASN A 106 -2.86 4.92 -1.04
C ASN A 106 -2.48 6.26 -0.40
N GLN A 107 -2.99 6.48 0.80
CA GLN A 107 -2.62 7.65 1.58
C GLN A 107 -2.17 7.21 2.97
N ILE A 108 -1.00 7.69 3.40
CA ILE A 108 -0.37 7.36 4.67
C ILE A 108 -0.09 8.67 5.41
N LYS A 109 -0.60 8.79 6.62
CA LYS A 109 -0.39 9.94 7.47
C LYS A 109 0.17 9.52 8.83
N LEU A 110 1.32 10.05 9.18
CA LEU A 110 1.91 9.94 10.49
C LEU A 110 1.80 11.28 11.20
N ASN A 111 0.97 11.34 12.24
CA ASN A 111 0.88 12.54 13.07
C ASN A 111 2.12 12.63 13.98
N GLN A 112 2.36 13.80 14.53
CA GLN A 112 3.56 14.18 15.27
C GLN A 112 4.07 13.09 16.25
N ASN A 113 5.39 12.84 16.25
CA ASN A 113 6.09 11.89 17.11
C ASN A 113 5.60 10.43 16.98
N SER A 114 5.08 10.03 15.84
CA SER A 114 4.60 8.66 15.61
C SER A 114 5.61 7.81 14.85
N GLU A 115 5.53 6.48 15.01
CA GLU A 115 6.39 5.54 14.31
C GLU A 115 5.58 4.40 13.69
N LEU A 116 5.92 4.05 12.44
CA LEU A 116 5.32 2.96 11.70
C LEU A 116 6.35 2.20 10.89
N THR A 117 6.30 0.87 10.96
CA THR A 117 6.94 -0.01 9.97
C THR A 117 5.87 -0.61 9.05
N LEU A 118 5.98 -0.34 7.77
CA LEU A 118 5.07 -0.79 6.74
C LEU A 118 5.78 -1.75 5.80
N ILE A 119 5.20 -2.91 5.52
CA ILE A 119 5.75 -3.91 4.61
C ILE A 119 4.74 -4.15 3.50
N GLU A 120 5.07 -3.80 2.28
CA GLU A 120 4.25 -4.12 1.11
C GLU A 120 4.70 -5.46 0.52
N TYR A 121 3.80 -6.44 0.52
CA TYR A 121 4.03 -7.76 -0.03
C TYR A 121 3.13 -8.01 -1.23
N ASN A 122 3.72 -8.05 -2.42
CA ASN A 122 3.00 -8.20 -3.67
C ASN A 122 2.99 -9.66 -4.12
N MET A 123 1.79 -10.25 -4.25
CA MET A 123 1.54 -11.61 -4.70
C MET A 123 0.70 -11.59 -5.98
N SER A 124 1.10 -12.35 -7.00
CA SER A 124 0.29 -12.45 -8.21
C SER A 124 0.15 -13.89 -8.68
N GLU A 125 -1.01 -14.19 -9.22
CA GLU A 125 -1.18 -15.32 -10.12
C GLU A 125 -0.45 -15.04 -11.44
N LYS A 126 -0.38 -16.07 -12.29
CA LYS A 126 0.25 -15.97 -13.60
C LYS A 126 -0.59 -15.09 -14.53
N SER A 127 -0.31 -13.78 -14.55
CA SER A 127 -1.03 -12.81 -15.39
C SER A 127 -0.09 -11.70 -15.85
N LYS A 128 -0.41 -11.10 -16.98
CA LYS A 128 0.32 -9.94 -17.53
C LYS A 128 -0.58 -8.71 -17.36
N PHE A 129 -0.19 -7.77 -16.51
CA PHE A 129 -0.96 -6.56 -16.26
C PHE A 129 -0.04 -5.37 -16.00
N PHE A 130 -0.60 -4.17 -16.06
CA PHE A 130 0.07 -2.93 -15.66
C PHE A 130 -0.52 -2.43 -14.34
N LYS A 131 0.32 -2.36 -13.31
CA LYS A 131 -0.03 -1.75 -12.01
C LYS A 131 0.50 -0.32 -11.99
N ASN A 132 -0.39 0.64 -11.82
CA ASN A 132 -0.10 2.04 -11.63
C ASN A 132 -0.58 2.47 -10.23
N THR A 133 0.36 2.64 -9.30
CA THR A 133 0.06 3.01 -7.91
C THR A 133 0.55 4.42 -7.64
N PHE A 134 -0.31 5.24 -7.05
CA PHE A 134 0.06 6.50 -6.45
C PHE A 134 -0.01 6.38 -4.92
N GLU A 135 1.06 6.78 -4.24
CA GLU A 135 1.14 6.74 -2.78
C GLU A 135 1.47 8.14 -2.25
N ASN A 136 0.54 8.68 -1.46
CA ASN A 136 0.72 9.98 -0.83
C ASN A 136 1.10 9.78 0.64
N ILE A 137 2.25 10.35 1.05
CA ILE A 137 2.82 10.18 2.37
C ILE A 137 2.96 11.54 3.05
N ASN A 138 2.32 11.71 4.20
CA ASN A 138 2.50 12.87 5.06
C ASN A 138 3.10 12.45 6.40
N ILE A 139 4.31 12.94 6.70
CA ILE A 139 5.05 12.60 7.91
C ILE A 139 5.27 13.88 8.70
N GLU A 140 4.50 14.05 9.77
CA GLU A 140 4.60 15.21 10.65
C GLU A 140 5.87 15.16 11.51
N GLN A 141 6.17 16.27 12.15
CA GLN A 141 7.38 16.50 12.96
C GLN A 141 7.70 15.32 13.90
N GLY A 142 8.98 14.92 13.92
CA GLY A 142 9.52 13.91 14.81
C GLY A 142 9.05 12.46 14.52
N SER A 143 8.36 12.23 13.41
CA SER A 143 7.81 10.92 13.07
C SER A 143 8.73 10.11 12.18
N LEU A 144 8.62 8.78 12.24
CA LEU A 144 9.43 7.84 11.48
C LEU A 144 8.55 6.85 10.73
N LEU A 145 8.64 6.84 9.40
CA LEU A 145 8.10 5.79 8.54
C LEU A 145 9.21 4.91 7.97
N LYS A 146 9.17 3.62 8.28
CA LYS A 146 9.98 2.59 7.61
C LYS A 146 9.11 1.86 6.61
N SER A 147 9.45 1.88 5.33
CA SER A 147 8.72 1.22 4.25
C SER A 147 9.59 0.14 3.61
N ILE A 148 9.08 -1.08 3.56
CA ILE A 148 9.75 -2.22 2.94
C ILE A 148 8.83 -2.75 1.85
N THR A 149 9.27 -2.73 0.61
CA THR A 149 8.53 -3.31 -0.52
C THR A 149 9.19 -4.61 -0.97
N ILE A 150 8.44 -5.71 -0.89
CA ILE A 150 8.88 -7.02 -1.36
C ILE A 150 8.06 -7.40 -2.59
N GLN A 151 8.75 -7.51 -3.70
CA GLN A 151 8.19 -7.84 -5.00
C GLN A 151 8.90 -9.08 -5.54
N LYS A 152 8.33 -10.24 -5.30
CA LYS A 152 8.85 -11.51 -5.83
C LYS A 152 7.76 -12.19 -6.64
N ASN A 153 7.61 -11.81 -7.89
CA ASN A 153 6.58 -12.33 -8.77
C ASN A 153 7.18 -13.06 -9.97
N LYS A 154 6.52 -14.14 -10.36
CA LYS A 154 6.78 -14.83 -11.65
C LYS A 154 5.88 -14.27 -12.76
N SER A 155 5.24 -13.12 -12.55
CA SER A 155 4.37 -12.50 -13.55
C SER A 155 5.18 -11.68 -14.55
N ASN A 156 4.73 -11.65 -15.79
CA ASN A 156 5.25 -10.76 -16.83
C ASN A 156 4.68 -9.33 -16.70
N GLY A 157 4.42 -8.86 -15.47
CA GLY A 157 3.77 -7.60 -15.21
C GLY A 157 4.67 -6.37 -15.33
N TYR A 158 4.04 -5.23 -15.42
CA TYR A 158 4.65 -3.90 -15.46
C TYR A 158 4.16 -3.13 -14.24
N PHE A 159 5.08 -2.74 -13.36
CA PHE A 159 4.72 -2.00 -12.15
C PHE A 159 5.33 -0.61 -12.19
N TYR A 160 4.47 0.37 -11.99
CA TYR A 160 4.84 1.75 -11.75
C TYR A 160 4.25 2.20 -10.42
N LYS A 161 5.10 2.79 -9.59
CA LYS A 161 4.70 3.38 -8.32
C LYS A 161 5.28 4.79 -8.22
N ASN A 162 4.43 5.76 -8.01
CA ASN A 162 4.85 7.11 -7.64
C ASN A 162 4.55 7.33 -6.16
N ILE A 163 5.58 7.73 -5.42
CA ILE A 163 5.50 8.12 -4.01
C ILE A 163 5.70 9.62 -3.96
N SER A 164 4.73 10.33 -3.44
CA SER A 164 4.79 11.77 -3.26
C SER A 164 4.33 12.12 -1.86
N GLY A 165 4.83 13.21 -1.28
CA GLY A 165 4.41 13.58 0.05
C GLY A 165 5.17 14.74 0.67
N ILE A 166 4.91 14.94 1.95
CA ILE A 166 5.50 15.99 2.76
C ILE A 166 6.19 15.37 3.96
N GLN A 167 7.42 15.79 4.19
CA GLN A 167 8.16 15.50 5.42
C GLN A 167 8.38 16.80 6.19
N ASP A 168 7.93 16.81 7.44
CA ASP A 168 8.10 17.94 8.34
C ASP A 168 9.44 17.84 9.10
N TYR A 169 9.76 18.86 9.87
CA TYR A 169 11.02 18.98 10.63
C TYR A 169 11.28 17.74 11.52
N ASN A 170 12.54 17.26 11.53
CA ASN A 170 12.95 16.06 12.26
C ASN A 170 12.16 14.79 11.95
N SER A 171 11.41 14.74 10.85
CA SER A 171 10.77 13.48 10.40
C SER A 171 11.74 12.66 9.54
N SER A 172 11.47 11.37 9.42
CA SER A 172 12.29 10.45 8.63
C SER A 172 11.44 9.48 7.81
N TYR A 173 11.78 9.34 6.54
CA TYR A 173 11.27 8.29 5.66
C TYR A 173 12.42 7.38 5.23
N GLN A 174 12.34 6.11 5.60
CA GLN A 174 13.31 5.08 5.23
C GLN A 174 12.63 4.07 4.31
N SER A 175 13.17 3.88 3.10
CA SER A 175 12.60 2.95 2.12
C SER A 175 13.61 1.89 1.71
N PHE A 176 13.17 0.63 1.72
CA PHE A 176 13.91 -0.51 1.19
C PHE A 176 13.04 -1.26 0.17
N ILE A 177 13.60 -1.53 -1.01
CA ILE A 177 12.87 -2.14 -2.10
C ILE A 177 13.64 -3.36 -2.61
N LEU A 178 12.99 -4.53 -2.52
CA LEU A 178 13.44 -5.78 -3.13
C LEU A 178 12.47 -6.15 -4.27
N SER A 179 12.98 -6.13 -5.51
CA SER A 179 12.16 -6.43 -6.68
C SER A 179 12.81 -7.47 -7.57
N SER A 180 12.03 -8.49 -7.95
CA SER A 180 12.44 -9.50 -8.93
C SER A 180 11.23 -10.05 -9.70
N GLY A 181 11.46 -10.55 -10.92
CA GLY A 181 10.48 -11.32 -11.69
C GLY A 181 9.45 -10.49 -12.47
N LEU A 182 9.62 -9.18 -12.58
CA LEU A 182 8.81 -8.31 -13.44
C LEU A 182 9.52 -8.01 -14.76
N LYS A 183 8.76 -7.71 -15.81
CA LYS A 183 9.30 -7.15 -17.05
C LYS A 183 9.74 -5.71 -16.88
N PHE A 184 9.04 -4.97 -16.05
CA PHE A 184 9.33 -3.57 -15.77
C PHE A 184 8.93 -3.23 -14.34
N ASN A 185 9.80 -2.54 -13.64
CA ASN A 185 9.52 -1.96 -12.34
C ASN A 185 10.15 -0.57 -12.27
N LYS A 186 9.33 0.45 -12.03
CA LYS A 186 9.76 1.82 -11.83
C LYS A 186 9.10 2.39 -10.58
N ILE A 187 9.91 2.90 -9.67
CA ILE A 187 9.46 3.61 -8.47
C ILE A 187 10.07 5.00 -8.52
N GLU A 188 9.24 6.01 -8.40
CA GLU A 188 9.60 7.43 -8.29
C GLU A 188 9.24 7.91 -6.88
N ILE A 189 10.18 8.62 -6.24
CA ILE A 189 10.04 9.17 -4.88
C ILE A 189 10.35 10.66 -4.93
#